data_66f7ed235f425aed044077d83e46c021
#
_entry.id   66f7ed235f425aed044077d83e46c021
#
_cell.length_a   1.000
_cell.length_b   1.000
_cell.length_c   1.000
_cell.angle_alpha   90.00
_cell.angle_beta   90.00
_cell.angle_gamma   90.00
#
_symmetry.space_group_name_H-M   'P 1'
#
loop_
_entity.id
_entity.type
_entity.pdbx_description
1 polymer ?
#
loop_
_entity_poly.entity_id
_entity_poly.type
_entity_poly.pdbx_seq_one_letter_code
_entity_poly.pdbx_strand_id
1 'polypeptide(L)'
;MLLRHEIDDLSDMVETSSTLYDDFGEYNKSKNDMRWNFYKGGFLKFSYHADTLDDFKKRFQGKQFAYIGVDEITHMEYLKFKYLITCNRNAFHIRNRFIGTCNPDPDSWVAKFIDWWIGEDGLPIPERDGRVRYCFMDGDNVSGIYWGDTREEVYEQCKDIIHAYWKPEYEQYGTPQELFIKSVTFIEAKLPIM
;
A
#
# COMPACT_ATOMS: atom_id res chain seq x y z
N MET A 1 1.48 8.76 -4.66
CA MET A 1 0.94 8.15 -5.89
C MET A 1 -0.42 7.53 -5.59
N LEU A 2 -1.38 7.67 -6.50
CA LEU A 2 -2.70 7.01 -6.43
C LEU A 2 -2.88 6.08 -7.63
N LEU A 3 -3.46 4.90 -7.40
CA LEU A 3 -3.69 3.87 -8.42
C LEU A 3 -5.15 3.42 -8.44
N ARG A 4 -5.63 3.11 -9.64
CA ARG A 4 -6.85 2.35 -9.91
C ARG A 4 -6.56 1.16 -10.82
N HIS A 5 -7.58 0.32 -11.08
CA HIS A 5 -7.40 -0.86 -11.92
C HIS A 5 -7.03 -0.46 -13.35
N GLU A 6 -7.92 0.25 -14.03
CA GLU A 6 -7.73 0.70 -15.41
C GLU A 6 -7.36 2.18 -15.50
N ILE A 7 -6.77 2.57 -16.63
CA ILE A 7 -6.41 3.97 -16.89
C ILE A 7 -7.65 4.85 -17.04
N ASP A 8 -8.72 4.31 -17.62
CA ASP A 8 -9.97 5.04 -17.87
C ASP A 8 -10.71 5.34 -16.57
N ASP A 9 -10.54 4.50 -15.54
CA ASP A 9 -11.12 4.69 -14.20
C ASP A 9 -10.49 5.89 -13.44
N LEU A 10 -9.35 6.40 -13.90
CA LEU A 10 -8.67 7.53 -13.28
C LEU A 10 -9.34 8.89 -13.55
N SER A 11 -10.25 8.99 -14.53
CA SER A 11 -10.86 10.26 -14.94
C SER A 11 -11.51 11.00 -13.77
N ASP A 12 -12.37 10.32 -13.03
CA ASP A 12 -13.11 10.91 -11.90
C ASP A 12 -12.19 11.32 -10.76
N MET A 13 -11.14 10.50 -10.51
CA MET A 13 -10.13 10.80 -9.49
C MET A 13 -9.31 12.03 -9.86
N VAL A 14 -8.96 12.18 -11.15
CA VAL A 14 -8.26 13.35 -11.68
C VAL A 14 -9.15 14.59 -11.60
N GLU A 15 -10.42 14.49 -12.02
CA GLU A 15 -11.38 15.58 -11.94
C GLU A 15 -11.58 16.06 -10.51
N THR A 16 -11.84 15.14 -9.59
CA THR A 16 -11.96 15.45 -8.15
C THR A 16 -10.68 16.12 -7.64
N SER A 17 -9.50 15.64 -8.06
CA SER A 17 -8.23 16.24 -7.62
C SER A 17 -8.06 17.69 -8.08
N SER A 18 -8.64 18.06 -9.22
CA SER A 18 -8.60 19.46 -9.71
C SER A 18 -9.33 20.40 -8.76
N THR A 19 -10.47 19.98 -8.20
CA THR A 19 -11.19 20.81 -7.22
C THR A 19 -10.40 21.04 -5.92
N LEU A 20 -9.42 20.18 -5.64
CA LEU A 20 -8.60 20.25 -4.43
C LEU A 20 -7.25 20.94 -4.64
N TYR A 21 -6.68 20.87 -5.85
CA TYR A 21 -5.28 21.18 -6.06
C TYR A 21 -4.99 22.28 -7.10
N ASP A 22 -5.97 22.79 -7.83
CA ASP A 22 -5.77 23.83 -8.86
C ASP A 22 -5.03 25.07 -8.33
N ASP A 23 -5.27 25.46 -7.08
CA ASP A 23 -4.59 26.59 -6.44
C ASP A 23 -3.17 26.27 -5.95
N PHE A 24 -2.79 24.99 -5.92
CA PHE A 24 -1.55 24.53 -5.27
C PHE A 24 -0.51 23.98 -6.24
N GLY A 25 -0.86 23.74 -7.50
CA GLY A 25 0.03 23.12 -8.46
C GLY A 25 -0.48 23.15 -9.89
N GLU A 26 0.27 22.52 -10.77
CA GLU A 26 -0.08 22.32 -12.18
C GLU A 26 -0.23 20.85 -12.51
N TYR A 27 -1.32 20.50 -13.20
CA TYR A 27 -1.57 19.13 -13.63
C TYR A 27 -0.97 18.85 -15.01
N ASN A 28 -0.09 17.85 -15.10
CA ASN A 28 0.42 17.34 -16.36
C ASN A 28 -0.57 16.31 -16.95
N LYS A 29 -1.21 16.68 -18.07
CA LYS A 29 -2.22 15.89 -18.79
C LYS A 29 -1.64 14.77 -19.67
N SER A 30 -0.31 14.60 -19.74
CA SER A 30 0.31 13.54 -20.52
C SER A 30 -0.12 12.17 -20.01
N LYS A 31 -0.66 11.31 -20.87
CA LYS A 31 -1.06 9.93 -20.52
C LYS A 31 0.08 9.09 -19.92
N ASN A 32 1.33 9.42 -20.25
CA ASN A 32 2.50 8.70 -19.73
C ASN A 32 2.97 9.22 -18.37
N ASP A 33 2.53 10.40 -17.95
CA ASP A 33 2.97 11.04 -16.71
C ASP A 33 1.86 11.92 -16.10
N MET A 34 0.69 11.32 -15.87
CA MET A 34 -0.44 11.98 -15.22
C MET A 34 -0.08 12.33 -13.78
N ARG A 35 0.19 13.61 -13.52
CA ARG A 35 0.56 14.06 -12.17
C ARG A 35 0.32 15.54 -11.93
N TRP A 36 0.05 15.89 -10.69
CA TRP A 36 0.19 17.22 -10.14
C TRP A 36 1.64 17.50 -9.78
N ASN A 37 2.16 18.65 -10.16
CA ASN A 37 3.42 19.21 -9.67
C ASN A 37 3.07 20.38 -8.76
N PHE A 38 3.37 20.29 -7.47
CA PHE A 38 2.98 21.32 -6.51
C PHE A 38 3.99 22.46 -6.46
N TYR A 39 3.53 23.71 -6.36
CA TYR A 39 4.38 24.91 -6.32
C TYR A 39 5.36 24.91 -5.15
N LYS A 40 4.98 24.31 -4.00
CA LYS A 40 5.86 24.16 -2.82
C LYS A 40 6.77 22.93 -2.88
N GLY A 41 6.82 22.26 -4.02
CA GLY A 41 7.58 21.02 -4.22
C GLY A 41 6.77 19.76 -3.97
N GLY A 42 7.29 18.64 -4.50
CA GLY A 42 6.59 17.37 -4.49
C GLY A 42 5.62 17.19 -5.65
N PHE A 43 5.06 15.99 -5.75
CA PHE A 43 4.10 15.66 -6.80
C PHE A 43 3.10 14.60 -6.34
N LEU A 44 1.92 14.58 -6.95
CA LEU A 44 0.95 13.49 -6.85
C LEU A 44 0.77 12.84 -8.21
N LYS A 45 1.21 11.61 -8.36
CA LYS A 45 1.12 10.84 -9.60
C LYS A 45 -0.11 9.94 -9.60
N PHE A 46 -0.83 9.89 -10.73
CA PHE A 46 -1.87 8.89 -11.00
C PHE A 46 -1.32 7.76 -11.85
N SER A 47 -1.76 6.53 -11.60
CA SER A 47 -1.34 5.34 -12.34
C SER A 47 -2.40 4.24 -12.23
N TYR A 48 -2.16 3.12 -12.90
CA TYR A 48 -3.07 1.98 -12.96
C TYR A 48 -2.31 0.67 -12.78
N HIS A 49 -3.04 -0.46 -12.63
CA HIS A 49 -2.42 -1.75 -12.32
C HIS A 49 -2.96 -2.95 -13.12
N ALA A 50 -3.77 -2.72 -14.17
CA ALA A 50 -4.31 -3.78 -15.04
C ALA A 50 -3.25 -4.53 -15.87
N ASP A 51 -2.03 -4.00 -15.99
CA ASP A 51 -0.94 -4.64 -16.76
C ASP A 51 -0.55 -6.02 -16.23
N THR A 52 0.28 -6.73 -17.02
CA THR A 52 1.01 -7.89 -16.52
C THR A 52 1.92 -7.51 -15.37
N LEU A 53 2.27 -8.47 -14.51
CA LEU A 53 3.20 -8.23 -13.40
C LEU A 53 4.56 -7.69 -13.87
N ASP A 54 5.05 -8.17 -15.01
CA ASP A 54 6.34 -7.73 -15.55
C ASP A 54 6.31 -6.29 -16.04
N ASP A 55 5.25 -5.88 -16.75
CA ASP A 55 5.10 -4.51 -17.24
C ASP A 55 4.84 -3.55 -16.07
N PHE A 56 4.08 -4.00 -15.07
CA PHE A 56 3.89 -3.28 -13.83
C PHE A 56 5.21 -3.04 -13.10
N LYS A 57 6.05 -4.08 -12.93
CA LYS A 57 7.38 -3.95 -12.33
C LYS A 57 8.26 -2.99 -13.12
N LYS A 58 8.32 -3.10 -14.46
CA LYS A 58 9.10 -2.17 -15.32
C LYS A 58 8.64 -0.72 -15.13
N ARG A 59 7.33 -0.45 -15.03
CA ARG A 59 6.78 0.89 -14.84
C ARG A 59 7.25 1.54 -13.54
N PHE A 60 7.36 0.79 -12.46
CA PHE A 60 7.71 1.32 -11.14
C PHE A 60 9.16 1.04 -10.71
N GLN A 61 9.93 0.31 -11.50
CA GLN A 61 11.32 0.02 -11.21
C GLN A 61 12.13 1.30 -10.97
N GLY A 62 12.86 1.32 -9.87
CA GLY A 62 13.69 2.46 -9.46
C GLY A 62 12.93 3.68 -8.92
N LYS A 63 11.59 3.64 -8.88
CA LYS A 63 10.77 4.74 -8.35
C LYS A 63 10.53 4.58 -6.85
N GLN A 64 10.34 5.72 -6.17
CA GLN A 64 10.08 5.78 -4.73
C GLN A 64 8.91 6.73 -4.47
N PHE A 65 8.03 6.32 -3.55
CA PHE A 65 6.86 7.10 -3.17
C PHE A 65 6.67 7.03 -1.66
N ALA A 66 6.68 8.18 -0.98
CA ALA A 66 6.39 8.25 0.44
C ALA A 66 4.94 7.84 0.76
N TYR A 67 4.02 8.13 -0.16
CA TYR A 67 2.61 7.79 -0.03
C TYR A 67 2.14 7.02 -1.28
N ILE A 68 1.49 5.87 -1.07
CA ILE A 68 0.83 5.09 -2.10
C ILE A 68 -0.62 4.85 -1.66
N GLY A 69 -1.57 5.24 -2.50
CA GLY A 69 -2.98 4.92 -2.36
C GLY A 69 -3.41 3.99 -3.51
N VAL A 70 -4.16 2.96 -3.20
CA VAL A 70 -4.77 2.06 -4.18
C VAL A 70 -6.26 2.03 -3.93
N ASP A 71 -7.02 2.52 -4.89
CA ASP A 71 -8.47 2.42 -4.86
C ASP A 71 -8.90 1.06 -5.38
N GLU A 72 -9.90 0.44 -4.73
CA GLU A 72 -10.38 -0.91 -5.03
C GLU A 72 -9.25 -1.96 -5.05
N ILE A 73 -8.47 -2.02 -3.97
CA ILE A 73 -7.27 -2.88 -3.87
C ILE A 73 -7.59 -4.38 -4.06
N THR A 74 -8.84 -4.81 -3.90
CA THR A 74 -9.29 -6.18 -4.17
C THR A 74 -9.08 -6.60 -5.63
N HIS A 75 -9.05 -5.65 -6.56
CA HIS A 75 -8.78 -5.88 -7.98
C HIS A 75 -7.27 -6.01 -8.29
N MET A 76 -6.39 -5.69 -7.33
CA MET A 76 -4.95 -5.80 -7.50
C MET A 76 -4.46 -7.19 -7.14
N GLU A 77 -3.57 -7.76 -7.94
CA GLU A 77 -2.89 -9.00 -7.59
C GLU A 77 -1.95 -8.81 -6.38
N TYR A 78 -1.89 -9.80 -5.48
CA TYR A 78 -1.03 -9.77 -4.29
C TYR A 78 0.44 -9.47 -4.62
N LEU A 79 0.98 -10.02 -5.69
CA LEU A 79 2.37 -9.78 -6.11
C LEU A 79 2.63 -8.33 -6.53
N LYS A 80 1.64 -7.65 -7.12
CA LYS A 80 1.73 -6.22 -7.44
C LYS A 80 1.71 -5.38 -6.16
N PHE A 81 0.81 -5.71 -5.22
CA PHE A 81 0.80 -5.09 -3.89
C PHE A 81 2.15 -5.24 -3.19
N LYS A 82 2.67 -6.47 -3.08
CA LYS A 82 3.97 -6.75 -2.47
C LYS A 82 5.10 -5.95 -3.11
N TYR A 83 5.10 -5.86 -4.44
CA TYR A 83 6.08 -5.05 -5.17
C TYR A 83 5.94 -3.55 -4.84
N LEU A 84 4.73 -3.01 -4.74
CA LEU A 84 4.51 -1.60 -4.35
C LEU A 84 5.01 -1.30 -2.95
N ILE A 85 4.92 -2.24 -2.01
CA ILE A 85 5.50 -2.07 -0.66
C ILE A 85 7.01 -1.82 -0.76
N THR A 86 7.73 -2.43 -1.71
CA THR A 86 9.16 -2.14 -1.93
C THR A 86 9.42 -0.75 -2.50
N CYS A 87 8.46 -0.19 -3.24
CA CYS A 87 8.50 1.17 -3.78
C CYS A 87 8.06 2.23 -2.74
N ASN A 88 7.41 1.82 -1.63
CA ASN A 88 6.93 2.72 -0.58
C ASN A 88 8.05 3.11 0.36
N ARG A 89 8.93 3.94 -0.15
CA ARG A 89 10.12 4.48 0.53
C ARG A 89 10.41 5.89 0.05
N ASN A 90 11.20 6.65 0.81
CA ASN A 90 11.66 7.98 0.41
C ASN A 90 12.97 8.35 1.11
N ALA A 91 13.70 9.32 0.54
CA ALA A 91 14.94 9.86 1.08
C ALA A 91 14.72 11.12 1.97
N PHE A 92 13.47 11.53 2.19
CA PHE A 92 13.14 12.78 2.89
C PHE A 92 12.77 12.60 4.36
N HIS A 93 12.92 11.38 4.90
CA HIS A 93 12.54 11.01 6.27
C HIS A 93 11.05 11.28 6.60
N ILE A 94 10.19 11.30 5.57
CA ILE A 94 8.74 11.37 5.72
C ILE A 94 8.24 9.95 6.04
N ARG A 95 7.30 9.83 6.98
CA ARG A 95 6.69 8.53 7.29
C ARG A 95 6.02 7.95 6.05
N ASN A 96 6.50 6.78 5.62
CA ASN A 96 5.89 6.05 4.51
C ASN A 96 4.49 5.56 4.88
N ARG A 97 3.55 5.68 3.93
CA ARG A 97 2.17 5.21 4.10
C ARG A 97 1.69 4.50 2.84
N PHE A 98 1.01 3.38 3.06
CA PHE A 98 0.27 2.68 2.05
C PHE A 98 -1.19 2.61 2.51
N ILE A 99 -2.14 2.99 1.65
CA ILE A 99 -3.58 2.93 1.93
C ILE A 99 -4.25 2.22 0.77
N GLY A 100 -5.02 1.18 1.07
CA GLY A 100 -5.93 0.54 0.13
C GLY A 100 -7.37 0.79 0.55
N THR A 101 -8.24 1.17 -0.38
CA THR A 101 -9.68 1.15 -0.19
C THR A 101 -10.26 -0.10 -0.85
N CYS A 102 -11.31 -0.66 -0.31
CA CYS A 102 -12.00 -1.78 -0.95
C CYS A 102 -13.46 -1.88 -0.52
N ASN A 103 -14.27 -2.43 -1.40
CA ASN A 103 -15.52 -3.07 -1.03
C ASN A 103 -15.22 -4.52 -0.61
N PRO A 104 -16.01 -5.11 0.30
CA PRO A 104 -15.82 -6.48 0.72
C PRO A 104 -15.89 -7.45 -0.47
N ASP A 105 -14.87 -8.28 -0.62
CA ASP A 105 -14.79 -9.37 -1.59
C ASP A 105 -14.14 -10.58 -0.88
N PRO A 106 -14.94 -11.58 -0.49
CA PRO A 106 -14.47 -12.72 0.31
C PRO A 106 -13.49 -13.61 -0.46
N ASP A 107 -13.49 -13.58 -1.78
CA ASP A 107 -12.61 -14.40 -2.61
C ASP A 107 -11.25 -13.74 -2.86
N SER A 108 -11.10 -12.46 -2.52
CA SER A 108 -9.85 -11.73 -2.71
C SER A 108 -8.77 -12.12 -1.70
N TRP A 109 -7.51 -11.89 -2.07
CA TRP A 109 -6.39 -12.03 -1.13
C TRP A 109 -6.49 -11.02 0.04
N VAL A 110 -7.18 -9.90 -0.17
CA VAL A 110 -7.40 -8.86 0.83
C VAL A 110 -8.22 -9.40 2.00
N ALA A 111 -9.26 -10.19 1.73
CA ALA A 111 -10.07 -10.83 2.77
C ALA A 111 -9.19 -11.67 3.71
N LYS A 112 -8.24 -12.45 3.17
CA LYS A 112 -7.27 -13.23 3.96
C LYS A 112 -6.25 -12.35 4.68
N PHE A 113 -5.91 -11.20 4.11
CA PHE A 113 -4.96 -10.26 4.68
C PHE A 113 -5.51 -9.53 5.90
N ILE A 114 -6.83 -9.27 5.92
CA ILE A 114 -7.52 -8.56 7.01
C ILE A 114 -8.39 -9.46 7.87
N ASP A 115 -8.31 -10.78 7.73
CA ASP A 115 -9.19 -11.75 8.39
C ASP A 115 -9.26 -11.60 9.92
N TRP A 116 -8.14 -11.21 10.54
CA TRP A 116 -8.11 -10.96 11.98
C TRP A 116 -9.07 -9.84 12.43
N TRP A 117 -9.35 -8.85 11.57
CA TRP A 117 -10.31 -7.76 11.87
C TRP A 117 -11.75 -8.12 11.54
N ILE A 118 -11.98 -9.23 10.85
CA ILE A 118 -13.28 -9.64 10.34
C ILE A 118 -13.77 -10.86 11.14
N GLY A 119 -15.07 -10.85 11.49
CA GLY A 119 -15.72 -11.95 12.19
C GLY A 119 -16.11 -13.09 11.23
N GLU A 120 -16.54 -14.21 11.80
CA GLU A 120 -17.05 -15.38 11.04
C GLU A 120 -18.31 -15.04 10.21
N ASP A 121 -19.01 -13.99 10.59
CA ASP A 121 -20.16 -13.44 9.85
C ASP A 121 -19.78 -12.55 8.66
N GLY A 122 -18.48 -12.34 8.45
CA GLY A 122 -17.95 -11.47 7.39
C GLY A 122 -18.01 -9.97 7.71
N LEU A 123 -18.38 -9.60 8.93
CA LEU A 123 -18.47 -8.20 9.37
C LEU A 123 -17.23 -7.80 10.20
N PRO A 124 -16.85 -6.52 10.19
CA PRO A 124 -15.78 -6.01 11.04
C PRO A 124 -16.08 -6.25 12.53
N ILE A 125 -15.06 -6.70 13.27
CA ILE A 125 -15.12 -6.85 14.72
C ILE A 125 -14.87 -5.48 15.37
N PRO A 126 -15.88 -4.86 16.04
CA PRO A 126 -15.76 -3.47 16.51
C PRO A 126 -14.58 -3.24 17.45
N GLU A 127 -14.23 -4.22 18.29
CA GLU A 127 -13.11 -4.14 19.25
C GLU A 127 -11.76 -4.17 18.57
N ARG A 128 -11.71 -4.58 17.31
CA ARG A 128 -10.48 -4.69 16.49
C ARG A 128 -10.36 -3.57 15.47
N ASP A 129 -11.42 -2.80 15.22
CA ASP A 129 -11.39 -1.66 14.30
C ASP A 129 -10.33 -0.65 14.72
N GLY A 130 -9.49 -0.22 13.76
CA GLY A 130 -8.38 0.70 14.02
C GLY A 130 -7.20 0.11 14.80
N ARG A 131 -7.26 -1.12 15.31
CA ARG A 131 -6.13 -1.74 16.00
C ARG A 131 -4.99 -2.02 15.03
N VAL A 132 -3.78 -1.77 15.48
CA VAL A 132 -2.55 -2.01 14.70
C VAL A 132 -2.06 -3.42 15.00
N ARG A 133 -1.73 -4.16 13.94
CA ARG A 133 -0.93 -5.37 13.99
C ARG A 133 0.35 -5.22 13.19
N TYR A 134 1.27 -6.13 13.38
CA TYR A 134 2.55 -6.13 12.68
C TYR A 134 2.66 -7.38 11.81
N CYS A 135 3.32 -7.26 10.66
CA CYS A 135 3.53 -8.38 9.78
C CYS A 135 4.87 -8.36 9.07
N PHE A 136 5.36 -9.54 8.75
CA PHE A 136 6.43 -9.78 7.78
C PHE A 136 5.87 -10.63 6.64
N MET A 137 6.02 -10.13 5.40
CA MET A 137 5.48 -10.77 4.20
C MET A 137 6.57 -11.60 3.50
N ASP A 138 6.58 -12.91 3.76
CA ASP A 138 7.45 -13.85 3.06
C ASP A 138 6.70 -14.57 1.93
N GLY A 139 7.45 -15.06 0.94
CA GLY A 139 6.85 -15.79 -0.19
C GLY A 139 5.96 -14.96 -1.12
N ASP A 140 5.32 -15.63 -2.07
CA ASP A 140 4.59 -15.02 -3.17
C ASP A 140 3.06 -15.08 -3.02
N ASN A 141 2.57 -15.44 -1.84
CA ASN A 141 1.15 -15.49 -1.52
C ASN A 141 0.88 -15.00 -0.10
N VAL A 142 -0.39 -14.69 0.17
CA VAL A 142 -0.84 -14.15 1.46
C VAL A 142 -0.66 -15.14 2.63
N SER A 143 -0.54 -16.44 2.36
CA SER A 143 -0.32 -17.46 3.39
C SER A 143 1.11 -17.44 3.98
N GLY A 144 2.06 -16.80 3.30
CA GLY A 144 3.43 -16.60 3.78
C GLY A 144 3.61 -15.37 4.66
N ILE A 145 2.55 -14.89 5.31
CA ILE A 145 2.62 -13.71 6.17
C ILE A 145 2.68 -14.13 7.64
N TYR A 146 3.73 -13.69 8.32
CA TYR A 146 3.87 -13.81 9.78
C TYR A 146 3.20 -12.60 10.45
N TRP A 147 2.32 -12.85 11.42
CA TRP A 147 1.57 -11.82 12.12
C TRP A 147 1.83 -11.81 13.61
N GLY A 148 1.80 -10.64 14.24
CA GLY A 148 1.87 -10.47 15.69
C GLY A 148 1.29 -9.14 16.15
N ASP A 149 1.12 -9.00 17.46
CA ASP A 149 0.59 -7.78 18.07
C ASP A 149 1.71 -6.77 18.36
N THR A 150 2.96 -7.23 18.34
CA THR A 150 4.15 -6.38 18.44
C THR A 150 5.14 -6.70 17.32
N ARG A 151 6.05 -5.75 17.06
CA ARG A 151 7.12 -5.91 16.08
C ARG A 151 8.12 -6.99 16.52
N GLU A 152 8.39 -7.05 17.80
CA GLU A 152 9.28 -8.01 18.44
C GLU A 152 8.76 -9.43 18.30
N GLU A 153 7.45 -9.61 18.49
CA GLU A 153 6.78 -10.90 18.34
C GLU A 153 6.92 -11.46 16.93
N VAL A 154 6.68 -10.63 15.91
CA VAL A 154 6.89 -11.02 14.51
C VAL A 154 8.35 -11.30 14.21
N TYR A 155 9.27 -10.50 14.75
CA TYR A 155 10.70 -10.71 14.53
C TYR A 155 11.17 -12.04 15.08
N GLU A 156 10.76 -12.42 16.29
CA GLU A 156 11.15 -13.71 16.88
C GLU A 156 10.61 -14.92 16.09
N GLN A 157 9.45 -14.76 15.42
CA GLN A 157 8.89 -15.82 14.56
C GLN A 157 9.71 -16.02 13.26
N CYS A 158 10.33 -14.99 12.73
CA CYS A 158 10.91 -15.01 11.38
C CYS A 158 12.33 -14.44 11.29
N LYS A 159 13.03 -14.29 12.41
CA LYS A 159 14.37 -13.69 12.46
C LYS A 159 15.39 -14.35 11.53
N ASP A 160 15.38 -15.68 11.44
CA ASP A 160 16.32 -16.40 10.57
C ASP A 160 16.07 -16.10 9.10
N ILE A 161 14.80 -15.95 8.70
CA ILE A 161 14.40 -15.56 7.35
C ILE A 161 14.82 -14.12 7.08
N ILE A 162 14.53 -13.20 8.01
CA ILE A 162 14.92 -11.79 7.88
C ILE A 162 16.43 -11.65 7.78
N HIS A 163 17.21 -12.40 8.59
CA HIS A 163 18.67 -12.38 8.54
C HIS A 163 19.21 -12.92 7.22
N ALA A 164 18.55 -13.91 6.61
CA ALA A 164 18.92 -14.39 5.28
C ALA A 164 18.75 -13.32 4.17
N TYR A 165 17.79 -12.41 4.34
CA TYR A 165 17.59 -11.27 3.43
C TYR A 165 18.42 -10.04 3.80
N TRP A 166 18.97 -9.99 5.03
CA TRP A 166 19.71 -8.84 5.51
C TRP A 166 21.03 -8.64 4.77
N LYS A 167 21.33 -7.40 4.46
CA LYS A 167 22.59 -6.99 3.84
C LYS A 167 23.21 -5.86 4.64
N PRO A 168 24.55 -5.81 4.80
CA PRO A 168 25.23 -4.76 5.58
C PRO A 168 24.88 -3.33 5.13
N GLU A 169 24.66 -3.11 3.83
CA GLU A 169 24.27 -1.81 3.30
C GLU A 169 22.90 -1.31 3.78
N TYR A 170 22.09 -2.16 4.42
CA TYR A 170 20.79 -1.76 4.96
C TYR A 170 20.89 -1.08 6.32
N GLU A 171 21.98 -1.26 7.07
CA GLU A 171 22.19 -0.66 8.42
C GLU A 171 22.00 0.86 8.43
N GLN A 172 22.39 1.54 7.35
CA GLN A 172 22.21 2.98 7.21
C GLN A 172 20.74 3.43 7.16
N TYR A 173 19.80 2.53 6.93
CA TYR A 173 18.37 2.82 6.77
C TYR A 173 17.52 2.41 7.98
N GLY A 174 18.07 1.59 8.90
CA GLY A 174 17.38 1.13 10.09
C GLY A 174 17.73 -0.29 10.49
N THR A 175 17.08 -0.76 11.53
CA THR A 175 17.22 -2.14 12.02
C THR A 175 16.48 -3.15 11.14
N PRO A 176 16.80 -4.46 11.21
CA PRO A 176 16.05 -5.49 10.51
C PRO A 176 14.53 -5.45 10.80
N GLN A 177 14.15 -5.22 12.07
CA GLN A 177 12.75 -5.09 12.46
C GLN A 177 12.06 -3.90 11.79
N GLU A 178 12.73 -2.75 11.72
CA GLU A 178 12.15 -1.52 11.13
C GLU A 178 11.98 -1.64 9.62
N LEU A 179 12.93 -2.28 8.95
CA LEU A 179 12.92 -2.38 7.50
C LEU A 179 11.98 -3.46 6.96
N PHE A 180 11.91 -4.61 7.62
CA PHE A 180 11.17 -5.76 7.11
C PHE A 180 9.75 -5.88 7.69
N ILE A 181 9.53 -5.50 8.95
CA ILE A 181 8.25 -5.66 9.61
C ILE A 181 7.39 -4.40 9.43
N LYS A 182 6.21 -4.58 8.87
CA LYS A 182 5.26 -3.50 8.58
C LYS A 182 4.16 -3.45 9.64
N SER A 183 3.70 -2.24 9.97
CA SER A 183 2.48 -2.05 10.76
C SER A 183 1.28 -1.96 9.83
N VAL A 184 0.21 -2.65 10.17
CA VAL A 184 -1.04 -2.72 9.40
C VAL A 184 -2.20 -2.40 10.33
N THR A 185 -3.18 -1.68 9.83
CA THR A 185 -4.48 -1.48 10.49
C THR A 185 -5.59 -1.57 9.46
N PHE A 186 -6.74 -2.05 9.88
CA PHE A 186 -7.99 -1.99 9.13
C PHE A 186 -8.92 -1.00 9.82
N ILE A 187 -9.64 -0.21 9.03
CA ILE A 187 -10.62 0.77 9.50
C ILE A 187 -11.89 0.57 8.68
N GLU A 188 -12.99 0.29 9.37
CA GLU A 188 -14.30 0.21 8.74
C GLU A 188 -14.76 1.60 8.27
N ALA A 189 -15.04 1.76 6.98
CA ALA A 189 -15.67 2.96 6.45
C ALA A 189 -17.19 2.81 6.50
N LYS A 190 -17.84 3.45 7.49
CA LYS A 190 -19.31 3.51 7.58
C LYS A 190 -19.81 4.65 6.69
N LEU A 191 -20.66 4.33 5.72
CA LEU A 191 -21.44 5.38 5.07
C LEU A 191 -22.41 5.95 6.08
N PRO A 192 -22.55 7.29 6.20
CA PRO A 192 -23.60 7.86 7.01
C PRO A 192 -24.96 7.38 6.47
N ILE A 193 -25.76 6.77 7.33
CA ILE A 193 -27.14 6.44 7.01
C ILE A 193 -27.85 7.78 6.76
N MET A 194 -28.17 8.05 5.50
CA MET A 194 -28.99 9.20 5.12
C MET A 194 -30.46 8.95 5.49
#